data_cfcaed495e2f0be3e88c7b61e495e49e
#
_entry.id   cfcaed495e2f0be3e88c7b61e495e49e
#
_cell.length_a   1.000
_cell.length_b   1.000
_cell.length_c   1.000
_cell.angle_alpha   90.00
_cell.angle_beta   90.00
_cell.angle_gamma   90.00
#
_symmetry.space_group_name_H-M   'P 1'
#
loop_
_entity.id
_entity.type
_entity.pdbx_description
1 polymer ?
#
loop_
_entity_poly.entity_id
_entity_poly.type
_entity_poly.pdbx_seq_one_letter_code
_entity_poly.pdbx_strand_id
1 'polypeptide(L)'
;MYKRQILSRRKKNNPVLIGEPGVGKTAIAEGLARRIVAGDVPENLKNKTLYALDLAALVAGAKYRGEFEERLKKVLKVISDSAGQIIMFIDELHTVVGAGAAEGAMDAGNILKPMLARGELRCIGATTLNEYRKYIEKDAALERRFQPVTVGEPTPEATLEILKGLRDKYEAVSYTHLTLPTKLEV
;
A
#
# COMPACT_ATOMS: atom_id res chain seq x y z
N MET A 1 0.59 10.31 13.77
CA MET A 1 1.89 10.98 13.63
C MET A 1 3.03 10.02 13.30
N TYR A 2 3.11 8.85 13.89
CA TYR A 2 4.17 7.84 13.75
C TYR A 2 4.36 7.26 12.32
N LYS A 3 3.29 7.08 11.56
CA LYS A 3 3.29 6.42 10.24
C LYS A 3 4.10 7.16 9.16
N ARG A 4 4.23 8.50 9.25
CA ARG A 4 4.96 9.34 8.28
C ARG A 4 6.48 9.33 8.50
N GLN A 5 6.91 9.10 9.74
CA GLN A 5 8.33 9.11 10.09
C GLN A 5 9.07 7.87 9.58
N ILE A 6 8.36 6.77 9.28
CA ILE A 6 8.98 5.52 8.80
C ILE A 6 9.61 5.73 7.43
N LEU A 7 8.93 6.38 6.50
CA LEU A 7 9.45 6.67 5.15
C LEU A 7 10.71 7.56 5.16
N SER A 8 10.99 8.22 6.27
CA SER A 8 12.15 9.10 6.45
C SER A 8 13.37 8.40 7.04
N ARG A 9 13.25 7.15 7.43
CA ARG A 9 14.35 6.40 8.09
C ARG A 9 15.39 5.91 7.09
N ARG A 10 16.62 5.69 7.57
CA ARG A 10 17.69 5.07 6.77
C ARG A 10 17.54 3.54 6.67
N LYS A 11 16.93 2.90 7.67
CA LYS A 11 16.65 1.46 7.74
C LYS A 11 15.17 1.27 8.05
N LYS A 12 14.57 0.14 7.65
CA LYS A 12 13.15 -0.17 7.82
C LYS A 12 12.27 1.01 7.35
N ASN A 13 12.57 1.51 6.17
CA ASN A 13 11.92 2.70 5.59
C ASN A 13 10.67 2.37 4.76
N ASN A 14 10.34 1.11 4.59
CA ASN A 14 9.13 0.65 3.91
C ASN A 14 8.07 0.26 4.95
N PRO A 15 7.01 1.04 5.17
CA PRO A 15 5.93 0.64 6.07
C PRO A 15 5.10 -0.47 5.45
N VAL A 16 4.69 -1.44 6.26
CA VAL A 16 3.66 -2.42 5.92
C VAL A 16 2.45 -2.18 6.81
N LEU A 17 1.33 -1.83 6.20
CA LEU A 17 0.05 -1.67 6.87
C LEU A 17 -0.53 -3.07 7.13
N ILE A 18 -0.64 -3.43 8.39
CA ILE A 18 -1.12 -4.75 8.82
C ILE A 18 -2.46 -4.59 9.51
N GLY A 19 -3.47 -5.30 9.02
CA GLY A 19 -4.81 -5.27 9.59
C GLY A 19 -5.77 -6.17 8.84
N GLU A 20 -6.92 -6.42 9.42
CA GLU A 20 -7.97 -7.22 8.81
C GLU A 20 -8.47 -6.59 7.50
N PRO A 21 -9.09 -7.38 6.61
CA PRO A 21 -9.76 -6.83 5.42
C PRO A 21 -10.79 -5.75 5.81
N GLY A 22 -10.89 -4.70 5.04
CA GLY A 22 -11.89 -3.64 5.27
C GLY A 22 -11.51 -2.54 6.27
N VAL A 23 -10.44 -2.68 7.07
CA VAL A 23 -10.05 -1.66 8.07
C VAL A 23 -9.52 -0.34 7.46
N GLY A 24 -9.46 -0.22 6.14
CA GLY A 24 -9.07 1.02 5.46
C GLY A 24 -7.58 1.16 5.17
N LYS A 25 -6.84 0.06 4.99
CA LYS A 25 -5.39 0.10 4.65
C LYS A 25 -5.13 0.91 3.38
N THR A 26 -5.89 0.69 2.33
CA THR A 26 -5.79 1.41 1.05
C THR A 26 -6.13 2.89 1.21
N ALA A 27 -7.18 3.21 1.99
CA ALA A 27 -7.56 4.60 2.28
C ALA A 27 -6.45 5.39 3.01
N ILE A 28 -5.62 4.72 3.82
CA ILE A 28 -4.45 5.35 4.45
C ILE A 28 -3.42 5.77 3.40
N ALA A 29 -3.17 4.93 2.39
CA ALA A 29 -2.25 5.26 1.31
C ALA A 29 -2.77 6.41 0.44
N GLU A 30 -4.06 6.39 0.08
CA GLU A 30 -4.73 7.49 -0.63
C GLU A 30 -4.69 8.81 0.18
N GLY A 31 -4.96 8.73 1.48
CA GLY A 31 -4.87 9.87 2.39
C GLY A 31 -3.46 10.46 2.44
N LEU A 32 -2.41 9.62 2.41
CA LEU A 32 -1.04 10.09 2.31
C LEU A 32 -0.78 10.79 0.97
N ALA A 33 -1.25 10.22 -0.14
CA ALA A 33 -1.10 10.84 -1.47
C ALA A 33 -1.74 12.24 -1.52
N ARG A 34 -2.97 12.39 -1.00
CA ARG A 34 -3.65 13.70 -0.91
C ARG A 34 -2.84 14.71 -0.09
N ARG A 35 -2.24 14.28 1.03
CA ARG A 35 -1.42 15.15 1.87
C ARG A 35 -0.09 15.53 1.21
N ILE A 36 0.50 14.66 0.40
CA ILE A 36 1.67 15.00 -0.40
C ILE A 36 1.32 16.11 -1.39
N VAL A 37 0.20 15.97 -2.09
CA VAL A 37 -0.28 17.00 -3.05
C VAL A 37 -0.58 18.32 -2.34
N ALA A 38 -1.19 18.27 -1.16
CA ALA A 38 -1.48 19.46 -0.35
C ALA A 38 -0.23 20.09 0.32
N GLY A 39 0.94 19.45 0.21
CA GLY A 39 2.16 19.90 0.90
C GLY A 39 2.18 19.69 2.41
N ASP A 40 1.14 19.04 2.98
CA ASP A 40 1.02 18.75 4.41
C ASP A 40 1.79 17.46 4.79
N VAL A 41 3.06 17.45 4.47
CA VAL A 41 3.98 16.34 4.76
C VAL A 41 5.36 16.90 5.12
N PRO A 42 6.22 16.10 5.80
CA PRO A 42 7.62 16.47 6.03
C PRO A 42 8.35 16.75 4.70
N GLU A 43 9.39 17.61 4.77
CA GLU A 43 10.11 18.11 3.59
C GLU A 43 10.59 17.00 2.65
N ASN A 44 11.07 15.88 3.21
CA ASN A 44 11.57 14.74 2.45
C ASN A 44 10.48 13.92 1.73
N LEU A 45 9.21 14.20 1.99
CA LEU A 45 8.05 13.62 1.30
C LEU A 45 7.39 14.61 0.33
N LYS A 46 7.74 15.89 0.39
CA LYS A 46 7.29 16.86 -0.60
C LYS A 46 7.82 16.45 -1.97
N ASN A 47 7.07 16.72 -2.99
CA ASN A 47 7.39 16.36 -4.39
C ASN A 47 7.55 14.85 -4.65
N LYS A 48 7.09 13.99 -3.73
CA LYS A 48 6.99 12.55 -4.00
C LYS A 48 5.67 12.25 -4.69
N THR A 49 5.68 11.21 -5.51
CA THR A 49 4.46 10.70 -6.14
C THR A 49 4.20 9.29 -5.62
N LEU A 50 2.95 9.02 -5.26
CA LEU A 50 2.53 7.68 -4.84
C LEU A 50 1.85 6.99 -6.02
N TYR A 51 2.37 5.83 -6.41
CA TYR A 51 1.78 4.98 -7.44
C TYR A 51 1.32 3.65 -6.85
N ALA A 52 0.09 3.25 -7.13
CA ALA A 52 -0.39 1.91 -6.83
C ALA A 52 0.09 0.94 -7.90
N LEU A 53 0.71 -0.16 -7.47
CA LEU A 53 1.09 -1.26 -8.36
C LEU A 53 -0.12 -2.20 -8.51
N ASP A 54 -0.73 -2.17 -9.67
CA ASP A 54 -1.80 -3.10 -10.04
C ASP A 54 -1.19 -4.32 -10.75
N LEU A 55 -1.00 -5.39 -9.99
CA LEU A 55 -0.47 -6.65 -10.51
C LEU A 55 -1.47 -7.34 -11.43
N ALA A 56 -2.77 -7.20 -11.16
CA ALA A 56 -3.80 -7.81 -12.00
C ALA A 56 -3.79 -7.18 -13.40
N ALA A 57 -3.63 -5.86 -13.49
CA ALA A 57 -3.49 -5.15 -14.77
C ALA A 57 -2.20 -5.56 -15.51
N LEU A 58 -1.10 -5.82 -14.80
CA LEU A 58 0.14 -6.29 -15.42
C LEU A 58 0.03 -7.71 -15.99
N VAL A 59 -0.76 -8.56 -15.34
CA VAL A 59 -1.04 -9.94 -15.79
C VAL A 59 -2.06 -9.93 -16.93
N ALA A 60 -3.01 -9.01 -16.93
CA ALA A 60 -4.07 -8.93 -17.92
C ALA A 60 -3.48 -8.79 -19.33
N GLY A 61 -3.86 -9.71 -20.22
CA GLY A 61 -3.38 -9.75 -21.59
C GLY A 61 -1.94 -10.24 -21.79
N ALA A 62 -1.24 -10.67 -20.74
CA ALA A 62 0.03 -11.40 -20.90
C ALA A 62 -0.26 -12.86 -21.26
N LYS A 63 0.10 -13.27 -22.46
CA LYS A 63 -0.08 -14.67 -22.93
C LYS A 63 0.95 -15.63 -22.32
N TYR A 64 2.13 -15.10 -21.98
CA TYR A 64 3.25 -15.87 -21.46
C TYR A 64 3.87 -15.19 -20.25
N ARG A 65 4.47 -15.99 -19.37
CA ARG A 65 5.18 -15.53 -18.16
C ARG A 65 6.22 -14.43 -18.47
N GLY A 66 6.95 -14.57 -19.57
CA GLY A 66 8.00 -13.61 -19.96
C GLY A 66 7.46 -12.21 -20.25
N GLU A 67 6.24 -12.08 -20.81
CA GLU A 67 5.62 -10.77 -21.07
C GLU A 67 5.30 -10.02 -19.77
N PHE A 68 4.79 -10.73 -18.76
CA PHE A 68 4.55 -10.14 -17.44
C PHE A 68 5.86 -9.68 -16.80
N GLU A 69 6.87 -10.52 -16.79
CA GLU A 69 8.18 -10.18 -16.23
C GLU A 69 8.80 -8.96 -16.91
N GLU A 70 8.68 -8.88 -18.23
CA GLU A 70 9.18 -7.74 -19.01
C GLU A 70 8.42 -6.43 -18.68
N ARG A 71 7.08 -6.51 -18.59
CA ARG A 71 6.25 -5.37 -18.20
C ARG A 71 6.60 -4.89 -16.78
N LEU A 72 6.71 -5.82 -15.83
CA LEU A 72 7.11 -5.49 -14.46
C LEU A 72 8.49 -4.85 -14.41
N LYS A 73 9.48 -5.41 -15.12
CA LYS A 73 10.83 -4.83 -15.20
C LYS A 73 10.83 -3.41 -15.79
N LYS A 74 10.00 -3.13 -16.79
CA LYS A 74 9.85 -1.77 -17.36
C LYS A 74 9.32 -0.78 -16.32
N VAL A 75 8.28 -1.17 -15.57
CA VAL A 75 7.71 -0.33 -14.50
C VAL A 75 8.76 -0.08 -13.40
N LEU A 76 9.43 -1.13 -12.95
CA LEU A 76 10.44 -1.03 -11.89
C LEU A 76 11.64 -0.19 -12.31
N LYS A 77 12.03 -0.25 -13.59
CA LYS A 77 13.10 0.61 -14.13
C LYS A 77 12.72 2.08 -14.04
N VAL A 78 11.52 2.46 -14.45
CA VAL A 78 11.02 3.84 -14.33
C VAL A 78 11.05 4.32 -12.87
N ILE A 79 10.66 3.45 -11.93
CA ILE A 79 10.68 3.78 -10.50
C ILE A 79 12.13 3.95 -10.00
N SER A 80 13.03 3.07 -10.37
CA SER A 80 14.44 3.15 -10.01
C SER A 80 15.10 4.42 -10.57
N ASP A 81 14.83 4.74 -11.84
CA ASP A 81 15.38 5.91 -12.54
C ASP A 81 14.83 7.24 -11.97
N SER A 82 13.71 7.19 -11.23
CA SER A 82 13.13 8.38 -10.57
C SER A 82 13.94 8.89 -9.37
N ALA A 83 15.10 8.28 -9.04
CA ALA A 83 15.94 8.66 -7.91
C ALA A 83 15.18 8.78 -6.57
N GLY A 84 14.19 7.90 -6.37
CA GLY A 84 13.39 7.83 -5.14
C GLY A 84 12.31 8.92 -5.04
N GLN A 85 11.93 9.56 -6.14
CA GLN A 85 10.76 10.46 -6.17
C GLN A 85 9.44 9.68 -6.15
N ILE A 86 9.46 8.43 -6.60
CA ILE A 86 8.29 7.56 -6.62
C ILE A 86 8.28 6.68 -5.37
N ILE A 87 7.12 6.63 -4.71
CA ILE A 87 6.79 5.69 -3.66
C ILE A 87 5.74 4.74 -4.22
N MET A 88 6.01 3.45 -4.19
CA MET A 88 5.10 2.44 -4.71
C MET A 88 4.16 1.96 -3.60
N PHE A 89 2.86 1.91 -3.85
CA PHE A 89 1.90 1.23 -2.99
C PHE A 89 1.61 -0.15 -3.55
N ILE A 90 1.75 -1.18 -2.72
CA ILE A 90 1.47 -2.57 -3.08
C ILE A 90 0.40 -3.08 -2.12
N ASP A 91 -0.81 -3.20 -2.62
CA ASP A 91 -1.86 -3.90 -1.89
C ASP A 91 -1.59 -5.42 -1.95
N GLU A 92 -2.02 -6.13 -0.92
CA GLU A 92 -1.77 -7.57 -0.77
C GLU A 92 -0.29 -7.94 -1.04
N LEU A 93 0.64 -7.23 -0.36
CA LEU A 93 2.09 -7.40 -0.53
C LEU A 93 2.55 -8.87 -0.50
N HIS A 94 1.86 -9.72 0.24
CA HIS A 94 2.14 -11.15 0.34
C HIS A 94 2.03 -11.88 -1.00
N THR A 95 1.16 -11.42 -1.90
CA THR A 95 1.01 -12.02 -3.24
C THR A 95 2.27 -11.84 -4.08
N VAL A 96 2.99 -10.75 -3.86
CA VAL A 96 4.23 -10.42 -4.56
C VAL A 96 5.43 -11.17 -3.99
N VAL A 97 5.51 -11.28 -2.65
CA VAL A 97 6.71 -11.82 -1.99
C VAL A 97 6.58 -13.30 -1.66
N GLY A 98 5.34 -13.83 -1.62
CA GLY A 98 5.04 -15.22 -1.28
C GLY A 98 4.74 -16.15 -2.46
N ALA A 99 4.65 -15.62 -3.66
CA ALA A 99 4.15 -16.34 -4.83
C ALA A 99 5.05 -17.47 -5.37
N GLY A 100 6.20 -17.73 -4.74
CA GLY A 100 7.13 -18.79 -5.18
C GLY A 100 6.66 -20.23 -4.95
N ALA A 101 5.45 -20.48 -4.45
CA ALA A 101 5.01 -21.81 -4.01
C ALA A 101 3.87 -22.44 -4.86
N ALA A 102 3.26 -21.72 -5.79
CA ALA A 102 2.22 -22.27 -6.65
C ALA A 102 2.71 -22.40 -8.09
N GLU A 103 2.61 -23.60 -8.65
CA GLU A 103 2.85 -23.83 -10.08
C GLU A 103 1.95 -22.90 -10.91
N GLY A 104 2.57 -21.98 -11.64
CA GLY A 104 1.86 -20.98 -12.46
C GLY A 104 1.72 -19.58 -11.83
N ALA A 105 2.07 -19.36 -10.58
CA ALA A 105 2.13 -18.02 -10.02
C ALA A 105 3.30 -17.24 -10.63
N MET A 106 2.99 -16.12 -11.24
CA MET A 106 4.00 -15.25 -11.85
C MET A 106 4.93 -14.71 -10.77
N ASP A 107 6.22 -14.97 -10.92
CA ASP A 107 7.21 -14.77 -9.85
C ASP A 107 7.68 -13.30 -9.80
N ALA A 108 6.76 -12.39 -9.49
CA ALA A 108 7.08 -11.01 -9.20
C ALA A 108 8.06 -10.88 -8.01
N GLY A 109 8.02 -11.84 -7.09
CA GLY A 109 8.86 -11.87 -5.90
C GLY A 109 10.34 -11.93 -6.24
N ASN A 110 10.75 -12.75 -7.19
CA ASN A 110 12.14 -12.87 -7.60
C ASN A 110 12.70 -11.58 -8.22
N ILE A 111 11.85 -10.74 -8.79
CA ILE A 111 12.25 -9.45 -9.36
C ILE A 111 12.24 -8.37 -8.28
N LEU A 112 11.20 -8.31 -7.45
CA LEU A 112 11.00 -7.25 -6.45
C LEU A 112 11.86 -7.44 -5.20
N LYS A 113 12.02 -8.66 -4.68
CA LYS A 113 12.80 -8.93 -3.48
C LYS A 113 14.23 -8.37 -3.53
N PRO A 114 15.03 -8.57 -4.59
CA PRO A 114 16.36 -8.01 -4.66
C PRO A 114 16.36 -6.48 -4.63
N MET A 115 15.45 -5.83 -5.33
CA MET A 115 15.35 -4.37 -5.37
C MET A 115 14.93 -3.78 -4.02
N LEU A 116 13.97 -4.43 -3.35
CA LEU A 116 13.58 -4.09 -1.99
C LEU A 116 14.73 -4.29 -1.00
N ALA A 117 15.44 -5.41 -1.11
CA ALA A 117 16.58 -5.72 -0.23
C ALA A 117 17.74 -4.74 -0.41
N ARG A 118 18.02 -4.26 -1.62
CA ARG A 118 19.02 -3.24 -1.90
C ARG A 118 18.56 -1.82 -1.55
N GLY A 119 17.26 -1.62 -1.34
CA GLY A 119 16.68 -0.30 -1.04
C GLY A 119 16.54 0.61 -2.25
N GLU A 120 16.54 0.03 -3.44
CA GLU A 120 16.30 0.72 -4.71
C GLU A 120 14.84 1.13 -4.88
N LEU A 121 13.95 0.39 -4.21
CA LEU A 121 12.51 0.68 -4.19
C LEU A 121 12.09 1.20 -2.82
N ARG A 122 11.29 2.25 -2.84
CA ARG A 122 10.51 2.70 -1.69
C ARG A 122 9.07 2.26 -1.89
N CYS A 123 8.54 1.54 -0.91
CA CYS A 123 7.16 1.07 -1.02
C CYS A 123 6.41 1.16 0.32
N ILE A 124 5.11 1.20 0.19
CA ILE A 124 4.13 1.01 1.26
C ILE A 124 3.42 -0.27 0.93
N GLY A 125 3.52 -1.28 1.77
CA GLY A 125 2.78 -2.53 1.61
C GLY A 125 1.50 -2.53 2.44
N ALA A 126 0.54 -3.33 2.03
CA ALA A 126 -0.64 -3.67 2.83
C ALA A 126 -0.83 -5.18 2.83
N THR A 127 -1.18 -5.75 3.98
CA THR A 127 -1.40 -7.20 4.14
C THR A 127 -2.15 -7.50 5.44
N THR A 128 -2.50 -8.76 5.67
CA THR A 128 -3.02 -9.23 6.96
C THR A 128 -1.88 -9.63 7.90
N LEU A 129 -2.16 -9.78 9.20
CA LEU A 129 -1.17 -10.19 10.19
C LEU A 129 -0.64 -11.61 9.93
N ASN A 130 -1.53 -12.53 9.53
CA ASN A 130 -1.16 -13.91 9.27
C ASN A 130 -0.21 -14.03 8.07
N GLU A 131 -0.49 -13.30 7.02
CA GLU A 131 0.32 -13.27 5.80
C GLU A 131 1.66 -12.55 6.01
N TYR A 132 1.67 -11.47 6.80
CA TYR A 132 2.89 -10.79 7.19
C TYR A 132 3.86 -11.76 7.90
N ARG A 133 3.36 -12.49 8.91
CA ARG A 133 4.15 -13.48 9.65
C ARG A 133 4.64 -14.63 8.77
N LYS A 134 3.80 -15.07 7.83
CA LYS A 134 4.12 -16.20 6.96
C LYS A 134 5.16 -15.87 5.91
N TYR A 135 5.10 -14.71 5.28
CA TYR A 135 5.85 -14.40 4.06
C TYR A 135 6.90 -13.30 4.22
N ILE A 136 6.74 -12.37 5.16
CA ILE A 136 7.63 -11.20 5.28
C ILE A 136 8.53 -11.35 6.52
N GLU A 137 7.98 -11.66 7.66
CA GLU A 137 8.71 -11.76 8.92
C GLU A 137 9.76 -12.89 8.89
N LYS A 138 9.49 -13.97 8.17
CA LYS A 138 10.41 -15.09 8.01
C LYS A 138 11.53 -14.86 7.00
N ASP A 139 11.41 -13.86 6.15
CA ASP A 139 12.43 -13.50 5.17
C ASP A 139 13.33 -12.41 5.74
N ALA A 140 14.54 -12.77 6.16
CA ALA A 140 15.48 -11.85 6.80
C ALA A 140 15.84 -10.62 5.94
N ALA A 141 15.78 -10.72 4.60
CA ALA A 141 16.06 -9.61 3.71
C ALA A 141 14.91 -8.60 3.73
N LEU A 142 13.67 -9.07 3.74
CA LEU A 142 12.47 -8.24 3.80
C LEU A 142 12.25 -7.67 5.21
N GLU A 143 12.44 -8.47 6.25
CA GLU A 143 12.28 -8.05 7.65
C GLU A 143 13.13 -6.83 7.97
N ARG A 144 14.37 -6.77 7.46
CA ARG A 144 15.29 -5.62 7.64
C ARG A 144 14.84 -4.35 6.92
N ARG A 145 13.94 -4.45 5.96
CA ARG A 145 13.49 -3.32 5.12
C ARG A 145 12.09 -2.84 5.45
N PHE A 146 11.26 -3.74 5.93
CA PHE A 146 9.88 -3.44 6.26
C PHE A 146 9.67 -3.12 7.74
N GLN A 147 8.83 -2.13 7.98
CA GLN A 147 8.38 -1.75 9.32
C GLN A 147 6.88 -2.05 9.43
N PRO A 148 6.46 -2.99 10.28
CA PRO A 148 5.05 -3.25 10.51
C PRO A 148 4.37 -2.06 11.17
N VAL A 149 3.18 -1.74 10.69
CA VAL A 149 2.29 -0.68 11.20
C VAL A 149 0.90 -1.28 11.34
N THR A 150 0.47 -1.53 12.55
CA THR A 150 -0.85 -2.08 12.81
C THR A 150 -1.94 -1.05 12.49
N VAL A 151 -2.93 -1.48 11.76
CA VAL A 151 -4.16 -0.75 11.43
C VAL A 151 -5.32 -1.52 12.06
N GLY A 152 -5.82 -1.01 13.17
CA GLY A 152 -7.00 -1.56 13.84
C GLY A 152 -8.29 -1.04 13.23
N GLU A 153 -9.39 -1.61 13.66
CA GLU A 153 -10.71 -1.08 13.36
C GLU A 153 -10.87 0.34 13.92
N PRO A 154 -11.56 1.22 13.23
CA PRO A 154 -11.84 2.56 13.73
C PRO A 154 -12.76 2.49 14.96
N THR A 155 -12.61 3.41 15.90
CA THR A 155 -13.55 3.56 17.00
C THR A 155 -14.91 4.02 16.48
N PRO A 156 -16.01 3.85 17.24
CA PRO A 156 -17.33 4.35 16.84
C PRO A 156 -17.31 5.83 16.46
N GLU A 157 -16.59 6.66 17.21
CA GLU A 157 -16.45 8.10 16.95
C GLU A 157 -15.70 8.35 15.64
N ALA A 158 -14.60 7.63 15.40
CA ALA A 158 -13.86 7.73 14.16
C ALA A 158 -14.68 7.24 12.96
N THR A 159 -15.49 6.20 13.15
CA THR A 159 -16.43 5.70 12.13
C THR A 159 -17.46 6.74 11.76
N LEU A 160 -18.03 7.42 12.76
CA LEU A 160 -18.97 8.51 12.52
C LEU A 160 -18.36 9.64 11.68
N GLU A 161 -17.12 10.03 11.99
CA GLU A 161 -16.42 11.07 11.21
C GLU A 161 -16.11 10.59 9.77
N ILE A 162 -15.76 9.33 9.58
CA ILE A 162 -15.59 8.74 8.24
C ILE A 162 -16.91 8.80 7.46
N LEU A 163 -18.03 8.41 8.07
CA LEU A 163 -19.35 8.43 7.44
C LEU A 163 -19.78 9.86 7.08
N LYS A 164 -19.56 10.83 7.96
CA LYS A 164 -19.81 12.25 7.68
C LYS A 164 -18.98 12.73 6.46
N GLY A 165 -17.72 12.36 6.39
CA GLY A 165 -16.84 12.73 5.28
C GLY A 165 -17.20 12.06 3.95
N LEU A 166 -17.91 10.95 3.99
CA LEU A 166 -18.40 10.23 2.78
C LEU A 166 -19.77 10.71 2.32
N ARG A 167 -20.57 11.29 3.25
CA ARG A 167 -21.97 11.68 2.98
C ARG A 167 -22.13 12.45 1.68
N ASP A 168 -21.42 13.55 1.54
CA ASP A 168 -21.55 14.47 0.40
C ASP A 168 -21.25 13.77 -0.95
N LYS A 169 -20.31 12.79 -0.92
CA LYS A 169 -19.97 12.01 -2.12
C LYS A 169 -21.07 11.02 -2.49
N TYR A 170 -21.67 10.37 -1.49
CA TYR A 170 -22.79 9.44 -1.74
C TYR A 170 -24.06 10.19 -2.13
N GLU A 171 -24.36 11.32 -1.51
CA GLU A 171 -25.49 12.17 -1.90
C GLU A 171 -25.37 12.68 -3.33
N ALA A 172 -24.17 13.05 -3.78
CA ALA A 172 -23.93 13.50 -5.15
C ALA A 172 -24.15 12.41 -6.21
N VAL A 173 -23.94 11.13 -5.84
CA VAL A 173 -24.07 10.00 -6.79
C VAL A 173 -25.48 9.40 -6.77
N SER A 174 -26.11 9.29 -5.58
CA SER A 174 -27.37 8.57 -5.41
C SER A 174 -28.60 9.47 -5.38
N TYR A 175 -28.45 10.79 -5.37
CA TYR A 175 -29.53 11.78 -5.16
C TYR A 175 -30.36 11.51 -3.88
N THR A 176 -29.82 10.75 -2.95
CA THR A 176 -30.51 10.35 -1.70
C THR A 176 -29.85 11.05 -0.54
N HIS A 177 -30.63 11.80 0.24
CA HIS A 177 -30.15 12.39 1.47
C HIS A 177 -29.93 11.29 2.54
N LEU A 178 -28.68 11.13 2.97
CA LEU A 178 -28.34 10.27 4.09
C LEU A 178 -28.53 11.05 5.40
N THR A 179 -29.63 10.78 6.08
CA THR A 179 -29.83 11.25 7.45
C THR A 179 -29.13 10.30 8.42
N LEU A 180 -28.04 10.75 9.04
CA LEU A 180 -27.46 10.02 10.16
C LEU A 180 -28.37 10.17 11.39
N PRO A 181 -28.64 9.09 12.15
CA PRO A 181 -29.40 9.20 13.38
C PRO A 181 -28.71 10.17 14.34
N THR A 182 -29.47 11.15 14.81
CA THR A 182 -29.00 12.21 15.73
C THR A 182 -28.76 11.71 17.14
N LYS A 183 -29.22 10.51 17.47
CA LYS A 183 -28.99 9.83 18.76
C LYS A 183 -28.69 8.35 18.49
N LEU A 184 -27.55 7.88 18.97
CA LEU A 184 -27.34 6.48 19.30
C LEU A 184 -28.12 6.27 20.62
N GLU A 185 -29.33 5.68 20.53
CA GLU A 185 -29.93 5.10 21.70
C GLU A 185 -29.19 3.79 21.98
N VAL A 186 -28.51 3.77 23.12
CA VAL A 186 -27.85 2.59 23.69
C VAL A 186 -28.90 1.72 24.34
#